data_d813d6d8567ed20a6bdd705253b91a4b
#
_entry.id   d813d6d8567ed20a6bdd705253b91a4b
#
_cell.length_a   1.000
_cell.length_b   1.000
_cell.length_c   1.000
_cell.angle_alpha   90.00
_cell.angle_beta   90.00
_cell.angle_gamma   90.00
#
_symmetry.space_group_name_H-M   'P 1'
#
loop_
_entity.id
_entity.type
_entity.pdbx_description
1 polymer ?
#
loop_
_entity_poly.entity_id
_entity_poly.type
_entity_poly.pdbx_seq_one_letter_code
_entity_poly.pdbx_strand_id
1 'polypeptide(L)'
;MDCFNYPLDTETLLRKKRRLRKELLAQNPHPLQKRIAILGGSTTNEVADQLGLFLLQYGIQAEFYQSEYGQYWQDAMFGTPELDGFHPDVIYIHTNWRNIINFPTTATPQAEIDAMLNAEYSRFEQMWQTLEAKFHCPVIQNNFDRPNYRLMGNRDIWDPHGRSNYLSRLNQRFYAYAAAHEDFYINDIDYLSADYGLTAWGDAFFWHMYKYAMCLDAIPSLANSVANIIKSLYGRNKKALVLDLDNTLWGGIVGDDGVDGIAIGPEVPEGQVYAEFQSYCKALQTIGVVLAVDSKNDEANALAGLNHPDSVLHPDDFVCIKANWDPKDQNLKAIAAELSLGTDSFVFADDNPAERAIVAAQLPGVATPVLDGAENYIKMLDHGGYFETTILSGDDLKKTAQYHARAQAAQAQAAFADYGQYLDSLEMTATIRPFEAVYMPVSYTHLRAHETSAH
;
A
#
# COMPACT_ATOMS: atom_id res chain seq x y z
N MET A 1 7.93 -5.78 15.23
CA MET A 1 7.91 -7.28 15.36
C MET A 1 8.20 -7.84 14.00
N ASP A 2 9.29 -8.56 13.87
CA ASP A 2 9.82 -8.99 12.56
C ASP A 2 8.89 -9.91 11.76
N CYS A 3 8.00 -10.65 12.44
CA CYS A 3 7.08 -11.56 11.76
C CYS A 3 6.05 -10.89 10.82
N PHE A 4 5.85 -9.57 10.94
CA PHE A 4 4.99 -8.76 10.07
C PHE A 4 5.75 -8.12 8.91
N ASN A 5 7.08 -8.14 8.93
CA ASN A 5 7.90 -7.65 7.83
C ASN A 5 7.95 -8.71 6.72
N TYR A 6 7.98 -8.24 5.47
CA TYR A 6 8.18 -9.15 4.35
C TYR A 6 9.66 -9.61 4.30
N PRO A 7 9.93 -10.90 4.07
CA PRO A 7 9.00 -12.03 3.96
C PRO A 7 8.33 -12.37 5.31
N LEU A 8 7.01 -12.62 5.27
CA LEU A 8 6.23 -12.88 6.47
C LEU A 8 6.64 -14.19 7.16
N ASP A 9 6.81 -14.16 8.49
CA ASP A 9 6.94 -15.39 9.29
C ASP A 9 5.53 -15.98 9.53
N THR A 10 5.02 -16.69 8.52
CA THR A 10 3.68 -17.28 8.52
C THR A 10 3.48 -18.27 9.67
N GLU A 11 4.51 -19.02 10.04
CA GLU A 11 4.44 -19.96 11.17
C GLU A 11 4.16 -19.23 12.49
N THR A 12 4.89 -18.16 12.76
CA THR A 12 4.68 -17.34 13.96
C THR A 12 3.31 -16.65 13.93
N LEU A 13 2.91 -16.08 12.79
CA LEU A 13 1.62 -15.40 12.62
C LEU A 13 0.44 -16.34 12.87
N LEU A 14 0.50 -17.56 12.35
CA LEU A 14 -0.58 -18.55 12.52
C LEU A 14 -0.60 -19.17 13.94
N ARG A 15 0.57 -19.48 14.51
CA ARG A 15 0.63 -20.24 15.79
C ARG A 15 0.61 -19.37 17.03
N LYS A 16 1.09 -18.12 16.97
CA LYS A 16 1.26 -17.27 18.16
C LYS A 16 0.27 -16.11 18.23
N LYS A 17 -0.86 -16.18 17.55
CA LYS A 17 -1.89 -15.12 17.42
C LYS A 17 -2.23 -14.42 18.74
N ARG A 18 -2.53 -15.18 19.80
CA ARG A 18 -2.91 -14.62 21.11
C ARG A 18 -1.78 -13.81 21.76
N ARG A 19 -0.55 -14.29 21.63
CA ARG A 19 0.64 -13.60 22.14
C ARG A 19 0.87 -12.32 21.38
N LEU A 20 0.90 -12.38 20.05
CA LEU A 20 1.09 -11.23 19.16
C LEU A 20 0.03 -10.14 19.43
N ARG A 21 -1.25 -10.52 19.52
CA ARG A 21 -2.33 -9.59 19.85
C ARG A 21 -2.10 -8.86 21.17
N LYS A 22 -1.68 -9.58 22.21
CA LYS A 22 -1.39 -8.98 23.53
C LYS A 22 -0.21 -8.00 23.46
N GLU A 23 0.85 -8.37 22.74
CA GLU A 23 2.03 -7.53 22.57
C GLU A 23 1.71 -6.25 21.76
N LEU A 24 0.95 -6.38 20.67
CA LEU A 24 0.52 -5.23 19.85
C LEU A 24 -0.38 -4.26 20.62
N LEU A 25 -1.33 -4.76 21.40
CA LEU A 25 -2.18 -3.93 22.25
C LEU A 25 -1.39 -3.21 23.35
N ALA A 26 -0.34 -3.85 23.89
CA ALA A 26 0.54 -3.21 24.88
C ALA A 26 1.39 -2.09 24.27
N GLN A 27 1.80 -2.24 22.99
CA GLN A 27 2.56 -1.22 22.25
C GLN A 27 1.70 -0.04 21.84
N ASN A 28 0.41 -0.25 21.59
CA ASN A 28 -0.53 0.81 21.22
C ASN A 28 -1.77 0.77 22.14
N PRO A 29 -1.72 1.49 23.28
CA PRO A 29 -2.80 1.46 24.27
C PRO A 29 -4.08 2.19 23.81
N HIS A 30 -4.02 2.99 22.75
CA HIS A 30 -5.13 3.78 22.22
C HIS A 30 -5.30 3.55 20.71
N PRO A 31 -5.59 2.31 20.25
CA PRO A 31 -5.78 2.02 18.85
C PRO A 31 -7.07 2.65 18.34
N LEU A 32 -7.08 3.01 17.06
CA LEU A 32 -8.30 3.43 16.37
C LEU A 32 -9.28 2.26 16.32
N GLN A 33 -10.47 2.42 16.90
CA GLN A 33 -11.49 1.38 16.88
C GLN A 33 -12.23 1.38 15.54
N LYS A 34 -12.39 0.21 14.91
CA LYS A 34 -13.12 0.05 13.65
C LYS A 34 -13.94 -1.23 13.62
N ARG A 35 -15.09 -1.18 12.98
CA ARG A 35 -15.99 -2.31 12.76
C ARG A 35 -15.90 -2.74 11.31
N ILE A 36 -15.52 -3.99 11.09
CA ILE A 36 -15.29 -4.54 9.75
C ILE A 36 -16.23 -5.72 9.54
N ALA A 37 -17.10 -5.63 8.54
CA ALA A 37 -17.94 -6.74 8.14
C ALA A 37 -17.22 -7.56 7.07
N ILE A 38 -16.98 -8.85 7.31
CA ILE A 38 -16.45 -9.79 6.34
C ILE A 38 -17.61 -10.63 5.78
N LEU A 39 -17.94 -10.38 4.51
CA LEU A 39 -18.95 -11.15 3.78
C LEU A 39 -18.25 -12.26 3.00
N GLY A 40 -18.27 -13.47 3.52
CA GLY A 40 -17.46 -14.60 3.05
C GLY A 40 -18.17 -15.56 2.11
N GLY A 41 -17.63 -15.76 0.92
CA GLY A 41 -17.98 -16.88 0.03
C GLY A 41 -17.26 -18.18 0.40
N SER A 42 -16.41 -18.14 1.42
CA SER A 42 -15.65 -19.25 2.02
C SER A 42 -15.52 -19.05 3.52
N THR A 43 -14.86 -19.98 4.24
CA THR A 43 -14.60 -19.84 5.69
C THR A 43 -13.63 -18.69 5.94
N THR A 44 -13.98 -17.77 6.85
CA THR A 44 -13.27 -16.51 7.08
C THR A 44 -12.61 -16.37 8.46
N ASN A 45 -12.80 -17.31 9.38
CA ASN A 45 -12.32 -17.19 10.76
C ASN A 45 -10.81 -16.87 10.84
N GLU A 46 -9.99 -17.61 10.10
CA GLU A 46 -8.54 -17.41 10.08
C GLU A 46 -8.18 -16.07 9.38
N VAL A 47 -8.94 -15.70 8.35
CA VAL A 47 -8.78 -14.39 7.67
C VAL A 47 -9.04 -13.25 8.65
N ALA A 48 -10.12 -13.30 9.43
CA ALA A 48 -10.45 -12.29 10.44
C ALA A 48 -9.37 -12.20 11.53
N ASP A 49 -8.89 -13.36 12.02
CA ASP A 49 -7.81 -13.40 13.02
C ASP A 49 -6.54 -12.73 12.52
N GLN A 50 -6.07 -13.09 11.31
CA GLN A 50 -4.86 -12.54 10.72
C GLN A 50 -5.04 -11.06 10.36
N LEU A 51 -6.17 -10.68 9.75
CA LEU A 51 -6.49 -9.28 9.45
C LEU A 51 -6.47 -8.43 10.72
N GLY A 52 -7.03 -8.94 11.82
CA GLY A 52 -7.01 -8.26 13.11
C GLY A 52 -5.59 -8.03 13.65
N LEU A 53 -4.64 -8.95 13.41
CA LEU A 53 -3.24 -8.78 13.80
C LEU A 53 -2.54 -7.70 12.96
N PHE A 54 -2.68 -7.73 11.63
CA PHE A 54 -2.08 -6.72 10.75
C PHE A 54 -2.66 -5.33 11.01
N LEU A 55 -3.96 -5.22 11.24
CA LEU A 55 -4.58 -3.94 11.60
C LEU A 55 -4.06 -3.39 12.92
N LEU A 56 -3.88 -4.24 13.95
CA LEU A 56 -3.26 -3.84 15.21
C LEU A 56 -1.82 -3.36 15.03
N GLN A 57 -1.04 -3.96 14.13
CA GLN A 57 0.29 -3.49 13.76
C GLN A 57 0.25 -2.04 13.23
N TYR A 58 -0.83 -1.67 12.55
CA TYR A 58 -1.06 -0.30 12.05
C TYR A 58 -1.81 0.59 13.03
N GLY A 59 -1.99 0.16 14.27
CA GLY A 59 -2.68 0.92 15.30
C GLY A 59 -4.20 1.00 15.11
N ILE A 60 -4.80 0.01 14.44
CA ILE A 60 -6.24 -0.13 14.24
C ILE A 60 -6.71 -1.40 14.95
N GLN A 61 -7.63 -1.25 15.89
CA GLN A 61 -8.29 -2.39 16.53
C GLN A 61 -9.64 -2.63 15.87
N ALA A 62 -9.77 -3.78 15.22
CA ALA A 62 -10.99 -4.16 14.53
C ALA A 62 -11.89 -5.06 15.39
N GLU A 63 -13.19 -4.76 15.35
CA GLU A 63 -14.27 -5.68 15.68
C GLU A 63 -14.79 -6.27 14.36
N PHE A 64 -15.12 -7.56 14.33
CA PHE A 64 -15.52 -8.24 13.11
C PHE A 64 -16.95 -8.79 13.19
N TYR A 65 -17.76 -8.47 12.19
CA TYR A 65 -18.88 -9.29 11.78
C TYR A 65 -18.40 -10.26 10.71
N GLN A 66 -18.86 -11.50 10.74
CA GLN A 66 -18.57 -12.49 9.71
C GLN A 66 -19.88 -13.16 9.30
N SER A 67 -20.17 -13.13 7.99
CA SER A 67 -21.28 -13.92 7.45
C SER A 67 -21.02 -15.41 7.65
N GLU A 68 -22.06 -16.19 7.76
CA GLU A 68 -21.93 -17.65 7.71
C GLU A 68 -21.44 -18.09 6.32
N TYR A 69 -20.82 -19.25 6.28
CA TYR A 69 -20.27 -19.82 5.06
C TYR A 69 -21.26 -19.76 3.88
N GLY A 70 -20.83 -19.07 2.82
CA GLY A 70 -21.58 -18.95 1.57
C GLY A 70 -22.81 -18.04 1.63
N GLN A 71 -23.08 -17.37 2.76
CA GLN A 71 -24.23 -16.47 2.92
C GLN A 71 -23.94 -15.00 2.51
N TYR A 72 -22.73 -14.70 2.05
CA TYR A 72 -22.28 -13.33 1.72
C TYR A 72 -23.27 -12.54 0.87
N TRP A 73 -23.88 -13.20 -0.14
CA TRP A 73 -24.82 -12.56 -1.05
C TRP A 73 -26.18 -12.33 -0.38
N GLN A 74 -26.68 -13.32 0.37
CA GLN A 74 -27.95 -13.24 1.10
C GLN A 74 -27.88 -12.15 2.17
N ASP A 75 -26.80 -12.10 2.94
CA ASP A 75 -26.60 -11.10 3.98
C ASP A 75 -26.52 -9.70 3.36
N ALA A 76 -25.84 -9.55 2.23
CA ALA A 76 -25.75 -8.29 1.52
C ALA A 76 -27.10 -7.81 0.99
N MET A 77 -27.88 -8.71 0.33
CA MET A 77 -29.11 -8.36 -0.37
C MET A 77 -30.32 -8.22 0.56
N PHE A 78 -30.42 -9.07 1.58
CA PHE A 78 -31.59 -9.09 2.46
C PHE A 78 -31.31 -8.56 3.86
N GLY A 79 -30.02 -8.46 4.24
CA GLY A 79 -29.59 -8.10 5.58
C GLY A 79 -29.81 -9.22 6.60
N THR A 80 -29.21 -9.05 7.76
CA THR A 80 -29.48 -9.81 8.97
C THR A 80 -29.59 -8.82 10.14
N PRO A 81 -30.36 -9.12 11.21
CA PRO A 81 -30.41 -8.25 12.38
C PRO A 81 -29.01 -7.95 12.96
N GLU A 82 -28.11 -8.93 12.90
CA GLU A 82 -26.74 -8.83 13.40
C GLU A 82 -25.90 -7.88 12.53
N LEU A 83 -25.92 -8.01 11.20
CA LEU A 83 -25.21 -7.13 10.28
C LEU A 83 -25.78 -5.71 10.32
N ASP A 84 -27.09 -5.59 10.36
CA ASP A 84 -27.78 -4.30 10.40
C ASP A 84 -27.48 -3.53 11.70
N GLY A 85 -27.43 -4.26 12.84
CA GLY A 85 -27.06 -3.69 14.13
C GLY A 85 -25.55 -3.45 14.30
N PHE A 86 -24.71 -4.06 13.46
CA PHE A 86 -23.26 -3.94 13.55
C PHE A 86 -22.75 -2.58 13.07
N HIS A 87 -23.40 -1.98 12.06
CA HIS A 87 -23.00 -0.68 11.47
C HIS A 87 -21.51 -0.66 11.09
N PRO A 88 -21.07 -1.39 10.06
CA PRO A 88 -19.65 -1.49 9.70
C PRO A 88 -19.06 -0.16 9.25
N ASP A 89 -17.79 0.07 9.58
CA ASP A 89 -16.96 1.16 9.04
C ASP A 89 -16.32 0.78 7.70
N VAL A 90 -16.17 -0.53 7.44
CA VAL A 90 -15.65 -1.11 6.18
C VAL A 90 -16.33 -2.45 5.95
N ILE A 91 -16.65 -2.75 4.70
CA ILE A 91 -17.13 -4.07 4.29
C ILE A 91 -16.06 -4.72 3.42
N TYR A 92 -15.68 -5.94 3.78
CA TYR A 92 -14.77 -6.77 3.00
C TYR A 92 -15.52 -7.98 2.44
N ILE A 93 -15.57 -8.09 1.10
CA ILE A 93 -16.22 -9.20 0.40
C ILE A 93 -15.16 -10.19 -0.03
N HIS A 94 -15.10 -11.31 0.70
CA HIS A 94 -14.13 -12.38 0.52
C HIS A 94 -14.67 -13.48 -0.39
N THR A 95 -14.59 -13.28 -1.69
CA THR A 95 -14.96 -14.25 -2.72
C THR A 95 -13.74 -14.70 -3.53
N ASN A 96 -13.85 -15.84 -4.20
CA ASN A 96 -12.85 -16.43 -5.08
C ASN A 96 -13.55 -17.09 -6.31
N TRP A 97 -12.78 -17.66 -7.22
CA TRP A 97 -13.33 -18.28 -8.43
C TRP A 97 -14.41 -19.34 -8.19
N ARG A 98 -14.44 -19.98 -7.01
CA ARG A 98 -15.45 -21.01 -6.67
C ARG A 98 -16.83 -20.42 -6.32
N ASN A 99 -16.91 -19.11 -6.16
CA ASN A 99 -18.17 -18.40 -5.91
C ASN A 99 -18.89 -17.98 -7.20
N ILE A 100 -18.31 -18.28 -8.36
CA ILE A 100 -18.99 -18.14 -9.65
C ILE A 100 -20.05 -19.23 -9.78
N ILE A 101 -21.27 -18.82 -10.08
CA ILE A 101 -22.43 -19.73 -10.12
C ILE A 101 -22.30 -20.71 -11.30
N ASN A 102 -22.03 -20.17 -12.49
CA ASN A 102 -21.95 -20.97 -13.71
C ASN A 102 -20.80 -20.54 -14.59
N PHE A 103 -20.03 -21.50 -15.07
CA PHE A 103 -19.05 -21.32 -16.11
C PHE A 103 -19.57 -21.84 -17.45
N PRO A 104 -19.19 -21.21 -18.57
CA PRO A 104 -19.49 -21.75 -19.90
C PRO A 104 -18.81 -23.12 -20.08
N THR A 105 -19.40 -23.92 -20.92
CA THR A 105 -18.83 -25.20 -21.44
C THR A 105 -18.42 -25.02 -22.90
N THR A 106 -17.65 -25.93 -23.43
CA THR A 106 -17.25 -25.92 -24.86
C THR A 106 -18.42 -26.00 -25.84
N ALA A 107 -19.60 -26.35 -25.36
CA ALA A 107 -20.84 -26.42 -26.16
C ALA A 107 -21.72 -25.15 -26.03
N THR A 108 -21.37 -24.22 -25.14
CA THR A 108 -22.18 -23.02 -24.90
C THR A 108 -22.06 -22.04 -26.07
N PRO A 109 -23.16 -21.58 -26.70
CA PRO A 109 -23.09 -20.58 -27.76
C PRO A 109 -22.50 -19.25 -27.27
N GLN A 110 -21.77 -18.53 -28.15
CA GLN A 110 -21.10 -17.26 -27.78
C GLN A 110 -22.07 -16.24 -27.17
N ALA A 111 -23.27 -16.08 -27.75
CA ALA A 111 -24.25 -15.13 -27.21
C ALA A 111 -24.73 -15.50 -25.80
N GLU A 112 -24.76 -16.78 -25.48
CA GLU A 112 -25.11 -17.27 -24.15
C GLU A 112 -23.96 -17.03 -23.16
N ILE A 113 -22.70 -17.20 -23.59
CA ILE A 113 -21.54 -16.88 -22.77
C ILE A 113 -21.55 -15.38 -22.33
N ASP A 114 -21.86 -14.50 -23.27
CA ASP A 114 -21.96 -13.07 -23.00
C ASP A 114 -23.13 -12.74 -22.07
N ALA A 115 -24.24 -13.43 -22.19
CA ALA A 115 -25.39 -13.33 -21.29
C ALA A 115 -25.05 -13.84 -19.87
N MET A 116 -24.35 -14.98 -19.77
CA MET A 116 -23.86 -15.52 -18.47
C MET A 116 -22.91 -14.54 -17.77
N LEU A 117 -21.96 -13.96 -18.51
CA LEU A 117 -21.02 -12.97 -17.97
C LEU A 117 -21.75 -11.70 -17.48
N ASN A 118 -22.75 -11.25 -18.25
CA ASN A 118 -23.59 -10.11 -17.86
C ASN A 118 -24.38 -10.42 -16.59
N ALA A 119 -25.00 -11.57 -16.50
CA ALA A 119 -25.79 -11.98 -15.34
C ALA A 119 -24.93 -12.11 -14.08
N GLU A 120 -23.73 -12.72 -14.20
CA GLU A 120 -22.80 -12.86 -13.07
C GLU A 120 -22.30 -11.48 -12.59
N TYR A 121 -21.90 -10.60 -13.51
CA TYR A 121 -21.49 -9.24 -13.16
C TYR A 121 -22.65 -8.48 -12.49
N SER A 122 -23.85 -8.49 -13.06
CA SER A 122 -25.00 -7.78 -12.49
C SER A 122 -25.37 -8.27 -11.08
N ARG A 123 -25.13 -9.54 -10.78
CA ARG A 123 -25.32 -10.11 -9.44
C ARG A 123 -24.40 -9.44 -8.41
N PHE A 124 -23.13 -9.23 -8.76
CA PHE A 124 -22.18 -8.54 -7.91
C PHE A 124 -22.47 -7.03 -7.83
N GLU A 125 -22.75 -6.40 -8.96
CA GLU A 125 -23.07 -4.97 -9.02
C GLU A 125 -24.27 -4.61 -8.14
N GLN A 126 -25.35 -5.38 -8.21
CA GLN A 126 -26.53 -5.21 -7.34
C GLN A 126 -26.17 -5.36 -5.85
N MET A 127 -25.32 -6.33 -5.53
CA MET A 127 -24.83 -6.54 -4.17
C MET A 127 -24.06 -5.32 -3.66
N TRP A 128 -23.12 -4.79 -4.45
CA TRP A 128 -22.34 -3.62 -4.07
C TRP A 128 -23.22 -2.39 -3.88
N GLN A 129 -24.13 -2.10 -4.82
CA GLN A 129 -25.07 -0.99 -4.74
C GLN A 129 -25.98 -1.09 -3.52
N THR A 130 -26.42 -2.30 -3.16
CA THR A 130 -27.24 -2.52 -1.96
C THR A 130 -26.44 -2.24 -0.68
N LEU A 131 -25.22 -2.70 -0.59
CA LEU A 131 -24.35 -2.47 0.57
C LEU A 131 -24.00 -0.98 0.72
N GLU A 132 -23.63 -0.32 -0.38
CA GLU A 132 -23.30 1.09 -0.43
C GLU A 132 -24.48 1.97 0.00
N ALA A 133 -25.66 1.70 -0.57
CA ALA A 133 -26.89 2.43 -0.21
C ALA A 133 -27.32 2.25 1.25
N LYS A 134 -26.98 1.08 1.85
CA LYS A 134 -27.40 0.74 3.20
C LYS A 134 -26.41 1.20 4.27
N PHE A 135 -25.12 1.04 4.04
CA PHE A 135 -24.10 1.23 5.09
C PHE A 135 -23.26 2.50 4.88
N HIS A 136 -23.22 3.05 3.66
CA HIS A 136 -22.45 4.27 3.34
C HIS A 136 -21.00 4.22 3.83
N CYS A 137 -20.34 3.08 3.65
CA CYS A 137 -18.96 2.85 4.05
C CYS A 137 -18.17 2.19 2.91
N PRO A 138 -16.82 2.29 2.92
CA PRO A 138 -15.98 1.64 1.94
C PRO A 138 -16.23 0.14 1.78
N VAL A 139 -16.24 -0.32 0.55
CA VAL A 139 -16.36 -1.73 0.17
C VAL A 139 -15.04 -2.19 -0.45
N ILE A 140 -14.47 -3.26 0.10
CA ILE A 140 -13.30 -3.94 -0.46
C ILE A 140 -13.77 -5.28 -1.03
N GLN A 141 -13.61 -5.48 -2.33
CA GLN A 141 -13.99 -6.70 -3.04
C GLN A 141 -12.75 -7.45 -3.51
N ASN A 142 -12.64 -8.74 -3.20
CA ASN A 142 -11.67 -9.56 -3.94
C ASN A 142 -12.07 -9.63 -5.42
N ASN A 143 -11.08 -9.49 -6.31
CA ASN A 143 -11.24 -10.02 -7.66
C ASN A 143 -11.21 -11.56 -7.63
N PHE A 144 -11.11 -12.22 -8.76
CA PHE A 144 -11.08 -13.68 -8.83
C PHE A 144 -9.69 -14.17 -9.18
N ASP A 145 -9.17 -15.05 -8.34
CA ASP A 145 -8.02 -15.91 -8.61
C ASP A 145 -8.35 -16.96 -9.67
N ARG A 146 -7.34 -17.66 -10.16
CA ARG A 146 -7.49 -18.68 -11.20
C ARG A 146 -7.59 -20.08 -10.59
N PRO A 147 -8.39 -20.98 -11.22
CA PRO A 147 -8.29 -22.41 -10.91
C PRO A 147 -6.86 -22.91 -11.15
N ASN A 148 -6.40 -23.81 -10.29
CA ASN A 148 -5.09 -24.47 -10.47
C ASN A 148 -5.06 -25.53 -11.59
N TYR A 149 -6.10 -25.60 -12.43
CA TYR A 149 -6.20 -26.46 -13.60
C TYR A 149 -6.88 -25.74 -14.76
N ARG A 150 -6.57 -26.15 -15.98
CA ARG A 150 -7.11 -25.59 -17.21
C ARG A 150 -7.64 -26.74 -18.10
N LEU A 151 -8.94 -26.71 -18.37
CA LEU A 151 -9.58 -27.75 -19.19
C LEU A 151 -9.03 -27.78 -20.64
N MET A 152 -8.76 -26.59 -21.18
CA MET A 152 -8.32 -26.46 -22.59
C MET A 152 -6.81 -26.10 -22.68
N GLY A 153 -6.03 -26.33 -21.65
CA GLY A 153 -4.60 -25.96 -21.62
C GLY A 153 -4.38 -24.47 -21.92
N ASN A 154 -3.47 -24.13 -22.83
CA ASN A 154 -3.18 -22.73 -23.17
C ASN A 154 -4.33 -22.02 -23.88
N ARG A 155 -5.27 -22.76 -24.47
CA ARG A 155 -6.46 -22.20 -25.09
C ARG A 155 -7.42 -21.56 -24.06
N ASP A 156 -7.39 -22.01 -22.82
CA ASP A 156 -8.30 -21.60 -21.74
C ASP A 156 -8.28 -20.08 -21.46
N ILE A 157 -7.16 -19.40 -21.73
CA ILE A 157 -7.03 -17.95 -21.47
C ILE A 157 -7.62 -17.06 -22.58
N TRP A 158 -7.62 -17.53 -23.84
CA TRP A 158 -8.09 -16.71 -24.95
C TRP A 158 -9.42 -17.17 -25.57
N ASP A 159 -9.86 -18.42 -25.33
CA ASP A 159 -11.13 -18.92 -25.77
C ASP A 159 -12.27 -18.53 -24.83
N PRO A 160 -13.38 -17.98 -25.31
CA PRO A 160 -14.51 -17.57 -24.48
C PRO A 160 -15.11 -18.67 -23.60
N HIS A 161 -14.94 -19.95 -23.97
CA HIS A 161 -15.39 -21.09 -23.19
C HIS A 161 -14.46 -21.44 -22.03
N GLY A 162 -13.24 -20.86 -21.98
CA GLY A 162 -12.26 -21.10 -20.95
C GLY A 162 -12.63 -20.41 -19.64
N ARG A 163 -12.44 -21.13 -18.52
CA ARG A 163 -12.64 -20.52 -17.19
C ARG A 163 -11.70 -19.35 -16.94
N SER A 164 -10.43 -19.48 -17.34
CA SER A 164 -9.46 -18.40 -17.21
C SER A 164 -9.86 -17.17 -18.02
N ASN A 165 -10.40 -17.34 -19.23
CA ASN A 165 -10.94 -16.23 -20.02
C ASN A 165 -12.14 -15.58 -19.34
N TYR A 166 -13.10 -16.39 -18.89
CA TYR A 166 -14.31 -15.91 -18.24
C TYR A 166 -14.00 -15.09 -16.99
N LEU A 167 -13.12 -15.58 -16.11
CA LEU A 167 -12.67 -14.87 -14.90
C LEU A 167 -11.92 -13.58 -15.24
N SER A 168 -11.03 -13.60 -16.24
CA SER A 168 -10.31 -12.39 -16.66
C SER A 168 -11.27 -11.31 -17.16
N ARG A 169 -12.29 -11.69 -17.95
CA ARG A 169 -13.33 -10.75 -18.42
C ARG A 169 -14.20 -10.21 -17.28
N LEU A 170 -14.49 -11.02 -16.28
CA LEU A 170 -15.23 -10.59 -15.10
C LEU A 170 -14.40 -9.64 -14.23
N ASN A 171 -13.14 -9.96 -13.99
CA ASN A 171 -12.20 -9.10 -13.28
C ASN A 171 -12.07 -7.72 -13.96
N GLN A 172 -11.98 -7.67 -15.29
CA GLN A 172 -11.95 -6.39 -16.02
C GLN A 172 -13.19 -5.53 -15.76
N ARG A 173 -14.36 -6.13 -15.60
CA ARG A 173 -15.58 -5.39 -15.23
C ARG A 173 -15.54 -4.87 -13.80
N PHE A 174 -14.97 -5.65 -12.87
CA PHE A 174 -14.75 -5.24 -11.49
C PHE A 174 -13.82 -4.02 -11.42
N TYR A 175 -12.73 -4.04 -12.20
CA TYR A 175 -11.80 -2.91 -12.29
C TYR A 175 -12.46 -1.66 -12.87
N ALA A 176 -13.30 -1.82 -13.89
CA ALA A 176 -14.07 -0.71 -14.46
C ALA A 176 -15.07 -0.12 -13.44
N TYR A 177 -15.70 -0.98 -12.61
CA TYR A 177 -16.57 -0.51 -11.53
C TYR A 177 -15.77 0.26 -10.48
N ALA A 178 -14.64 -0.28 -10.01
CA ALA A 178 -13.78 0.38 -9.03
C ALA A 178 -13.25 1.74 -9.54
N ALA A 179 -12.89 1.84 -10.82
CA ALA A 179 -12.44 3.09 -11.43
C ALA A 179 -13.53 4.17 -11.52
N ALA A 180 -14.81 3.78 -11.48
CA ALA A 180 -15.96 4.66 -11.63
C ALA A 180 -16.66 5.00 -10.30
N HIS A 181 -16.31 4.33 -9.19
CA HIS A 181 -16.97 4.48 -7.90
C HIS A 181 -15.94 4.79 -6.81
N GLU A 182 -16.10 5.93 -6.17
CA GLU A 182 -15.38 6.26 -4.93
C GLU A 182 -15.79 5.27 -3.82
N ASP A 183 -14.93 5.05 -2.84
CA ASP A 183 -15.16 4.11 -1.73
C ASP A 183 -15.37 2.62 -2.12
N PHE A 184 -15.02 2.24 -3.36
CA PHE A 184 -14.98 0.85 -3.79
C PHE A 184 -13.56 0.45 -4.22
N TYR A 185 -13.03 -0.59 -3.59
CA TYR A 185 -11.63 -1.00 -3.73
C TYR A 185 -11.53 -2.48 -4.10
N ILE A 186 -10.52 -2.82 -4.90
CA ILE A 186 -10.22 -4.20 -5.25
C ILE A 186 -9.05 -4.71 -4.40
N ASN A 187 -9.24 -5.84 -3.75
CA ASN A 187 -8.14 -6.66 -3.24
C ASN A 187 -7.75 -7.68 -4.31
N ASP A 188 -6.57 -7.54 -4.89
CA ASP A 188 -6.14 -8.30 -6.07
C ASP A 188 -5.61 -9.68 -5.68
N ILE A 189 -6.53 -10.65 -5.50
CA ILE A 189 -6.16 -12.04 -5.21
C ILE A 189 -5.65 -12.81 -6.44
N ASP A 190 -5.88 -12.32 -7.67
CA ASP A 190 -5.27 -12.90 -8.87
C ASP A 190 -3.75 -12.69 -8.82
N TYR A 191 -3.30 -11.47 -8.50
CA TYR A 191 -1.89 -11.16 -8.26
C TYR A 191 -1.32 -11.96 -7.09
N LEU A 192 -1.98 -11.93 -5.92
CA LEU A 192 -1.51 -12.64 -4.73
C LEU A 192 -1.35 -14.15 -4.97
N SER A 193 -2.28 -14.77 -5.71
CA SER A 193 -2.21 -16.19 -6.04
C SER A 193 -1.06 -16.52 -6.99
N ALA A 194 -0.74 -15.60 -7.91
CA ALA A 194 0.37 -15.76 -8.84
C ALA A 194 1.73 -15.59 -8.14
N ASP A 195 1.87 -14.57 -7.28
CA ASP A 195 3.09 -14.31 -6.50
C ASP A 195 3.38 -15.43 -5.49
N TYR A 196 2.36 -15.90 -4.78
CA TYR A 196 2.48 -17.03 -3.85
C TYR A 196 2.82 -18.34 -4.56
N GLY A 197 2.44 -18.44 -5.83
CA GLY A 197 2.50 -19.64 -6.65
C GLY A 197 1.16 -20.37 -6.68
N LEU A 198 0.47 -20.29 -7.81
CA LEU A 198 -0.91 -20.76 -8.00
C LEU A 198 -1.17 -22.19 -7.52
N THR A 199 -0.20 -23.10 -7.68
CA THR A 199 -0.33 -24.50 -7.24
C THR A 199 -0.33 -24.62 -5.71
N ALA A 200 0.48 -23.82 -5.03
CA ALA A 200 0.55 -23.80 -3.57
C ALA A 200 -0.61 -23.01 -2.94
N TRP A 201 -1.09 -21.97 -3.63
CA TRP A 201 -2.21 -21.15 -3.19
C TRP A 201 -3.49 -21.96 -3.00
N GLY A 202 -3.87 -22.76 -4.00
CA GLY A 202 -5.10 -23.53 -3.98
C GLY A 202 -4.93 -24.90 -3.33
N ASP A 203 -5.49 -25.12 -2.14
CA ASP A 203 -5.46 -26.38 -1.45
C ASP A 203 -6.82 -27.09 -1.52
N ALA A 204 -6.89 -28.19 -2.32
CA ALA A 204 -8.12 -28.95 -2.50
C ALA A 204 -8.58 -29.64 -1.21
N PHE A 205 -7.65 -30.10 -0.36
CA PHE A 205 -8.00 -30.74 0.93
C PHE A 205 -8.69 -29.73 1.84
N PHE A 206 -8.08 -28.57 2.07
CA PHE A 206 -8.65 -27.53 2.92
C PHE A 206 -9.97 -26.99 2.36
N TRP A 207 -10.10 -26.87 1.05
CA TRP A 207 -11.38 -26.51 0.46
C TRP A 207 -12.48 -27.55 0.74
N HIS A 208 -12.21 -28.82 0.48
CA HIS A 208 -13.24 -29.84 0.64
C HIS A 208 -13.59 -30.09 2.11
N MET A 209 -12.60 -30.06 3.01
CA MET A 209 -12.80 -30.33 4.43
C MET A 209 -13.33 -29.12 5.20
N TYR A 210 -12.83 -27.93 4.93
CA TYR A 210 -13.04 -26.75 5.77
C TYR A 210 -13.54 -25.52 5.01
N LYS A 211 -13.65 -25.59 3.69
CA LYS A 211 -14.08 -24.47 2.82
C LYS A 211 -13.18 -23.23 2.88
N TYR A 212 -11.89 -23.40 3.12
CA TYR A 212 -10.94 -22.30 2.93
C TYR A 212 -10.67 -22.07 1.44
N ALA A 213 -10.68 -20.82 1.04
CA ALA A 213 -10.46 -20.40 -0.36
C ALA A 213 -9.04 -20.69 -0.86
N MET A 214 -8.06 -20.69 0.06
CA MET A 214 -6.64 -20.86 -0.18
C MET A 214 -6.01 -21.72 0.91
N CYS A 215 -4.73 -22.08 0.76
CA CYS A 215 -3.99 -22.75 1.82
C CYS A 215 -3.84 -21.84 3.05
N LEU A 216 -3.70 -22.43 4.24
CA LEU A 216 -3.63 -21.67 5.48
C LEU A 216 -2.42 -20.72 5.50
N ASP A 217 -1.28 -21.16 4.98
CA ASP A 217 -0.03 -20.39 4.98
C ASP A 217 -0.09 -19.15 4.06
N ALA A 218 -1.05 -19.09 3.13
CA ALA A 218 -1.27 -17.93 2.27
C ALA A 218 -2.20 -16.88 2.94
N ILE A 219 -2.96 -17.25 3.97
CA ILE A 219 -3.91 -16.34 4.63
C ILE A 219 -3.23 -15.09 5.21
N PRO A 220 -2.04 -15.16 5.83
CA PRO A 220 -1.34 -13.95 6.27
C PRO A 220 -1.05 -12.96 5.15
N SER A 221 -0.66 -13.42 3.95
CA SER A 221 -0.44 -12.54 2.79
C SER A 221 -1.72 -11.87 2.31
N LEU A 222 -2.83 -12.62 2.24
CA LEU A 222 -4.15 -12.05 1.96
C LEU A 222 -4.55 -11.00 3.00
N ALA A 223 -4.40 -11.32 4.29
CA ALA A 223 -4.77 -10.45 5.38
C ALA A 223 -3.92 -9.16 5.39
N ASN A 224 -2.62 -9.26 5.08
CA ASN A 224 -1.75 -8.11 4.92
C ASN A 224 -2.21 -7.21 3.76
N SER A 225 -2.56 -7.79 2.61
CA SER A 225 -3.06 -7.02 1.46
C SER A 225 -4.34 -6.24 1.80
N VAL A 226 -5.33 -6.89 2.41
CA VAL A 226 -6.57 -6.22 2.85
C VAL A 226 -6.27 -5.16 3.93
N ALA A 227 -5.37 -5.45 4.87
CA ALA A 227 -4.97 -4.50 5.91
C ALA A 227 -4.26 -3.28 5.32
N ASN A 228 -3.49 -3.44 4.24
CA ASN A 228 -2.84 -2.32 3.53
C ASN A 228 -3.87 -1.38 2.92
N ILE A 229 -4.93 -1.89 2.29
CA ILE A 229 -6.04 -1.07 1.80
C ILE A 229 -6.68 -0.32 2.98
N ILE A 230 -7.07 -1.03 4.05
CA ILE A 230 -7.74 -0.43 5.21
C ILE A 230 -6.86 0.64 5.87
N LYS A 231 -5.57 0.38 6.10
CA LYS A 231 -4.68 1.38 6.70
C LYS A 231 -4.55 2.64 5.83
N SER A 232 -4.55 2.47 4.49
CA SER A 232 -4.53 3.58 3.53
C SER A 232 -5.77 4.45 3.68
N LEU A 233 -6.96 3.85 3.79
CA LEU A 233 -8.23 4.56 4.01
C LEU A 233 -8.22 5.43 5.27
N TYR A 234 -7.48 5.01 6.30
CA TYR A 234 -7.36 5.75 7.56
C TYR A 234 -6.06 6.56 7.69
N GLY A 235 -5.37 6.83 6.57
CA GLY A 235 -4.20 7.70 6.53
C GLY A 235 -2.98 7.17 7.28
N ARG A 236 -2.83 5.85 7.42
CA ARG A 236 -1.72 5.18 8.13
C ARG A 236 -0.58 4.75 7.24
N ASN A 237 -0.57 5.17 5.97
CA ASN A 237 0.53 4.92 5.05
C ASN A 237 1.79 5.68 5.43
N LYS A 238 2.93 5.11 5.06
CA LYS A 238 4.20 5.83 5.06
C LYS A 238 4.17 6.92 3.97
N LYS A 239 4.95 7.99 4.17
CA LYS A 239 4.94 9.18 3.31
C LYS A 239 6.30 9.46 2.69
N ALA A 240 7.36 8.99 3.30
CA ALA A 240 8.72 9.21 2.83
C ALA A 240 9.53 7.91 2.86
N LEU A 241 10.35 7.75 1.84
CA LEU A 241 11.39 6.73 1.74
C LEU A 241 12.74 7.41 1.97
N VAL A 242 13.39 7.06 3.06
CA VAL A 242 14.73 7.53 3.40
C VAL A 242 15.71 6.43 3.03
N LEU A 243 16.67 6.77 2.19
CA LEU A 243 17.59 5.83 1.54
C LEU A 243 19.01 6.05 2.05
N ASP A 244 19.70 4.95 2.35
CA ASP A 244 21.16 4.96 2.36
C ASP A 244 21.69 5.04 0.93
N LEU A 245 23.00 5.22 0.76
CA LEU A 245 23.64 5.37 -0.55
C LEU A 245 24.48 4.14 -0.91
N ASP A 246 25.62 3.92 -0.23
CA ASP A 246 26.57 2.86 -0.51
C ASP A 246 25.90 1.48 -0.35
N ASN A 247 26.06 0.60 -1.33
CA ASN A 247 25.40 -0.72 -1.42
C ASN A 247 23.85 -0.68 -1.34
N THR A 248 23.25 0.51 -1.38
CA THR A 248 21.78 0.71 -1.40
C THR A 248 21.35 1.32 -2.73
N LEU A 249 21.91 2.45 -3.16
CA LEU A 249 21.61 3.08 -4.46
C LEU A 249 22.63 2.75 -5.55
N TRP A 250 23.81 2.28 -5.17
CA TRP A 250 24.86 1.75 -6.05
C TRP A 250 25.65 0.69 -5.33
N GLY A 251 26.35 -0.19 -6.05
CA GLY A 251 27.26 -1.17 -5.48
C GLY A 251 28.62 -0.53 -5.18
N GLY A 252 29.19 -0.87 -4.03
CA GLY A 252 30.47 -0.32 -3.58
C GLY A 252 30.32 0.87 -2.64
N ILE A 253 31.46 1.42 -2.23
CA ILE A 253 31.57 2.54 -1.28
C ILE A 253 32.23 3.70 -2.02
N VAL A 254 31.46 4.76 -2.30
CA VAL A 254 31.94 5.88 -3.14
C VAL A 254 33.18 6.58 -2.56
N GLY A 255 33.32 6.60 -1.23
CA GLY A 255 34.49 7.18 -0.54
C GLY A 255 35.77 6.38 -0.75
N ASP A 256 35.70 5.07 -0.93
CA ASP A 256 36.84 4.16 -1.09
C ASP A 256 37.09 3.85 -2.57
N ASP A 257 36.02 3.59 -3.35
CA ASP A 257 36.10 3.13 -4.74
C ASP A 257 36.19 4.29 -5.73
N GLY A 258 35.82 5.49 -5.30
CA GLY A 258 35.63 6.67 -6.17
C GLY A 258 34.38 6.57 -7.03
N VAL A 259 34.00 7.68 -7.67
CA VAL A 259 32.79 7.75 -8.51
C VAL A 259 32.84 6.77 -9.69
N ASP A 260 34.02 6.60 -10.31
CA ASP A 260 34.20 5.70 -11.46
C ASP A 260 34.26 4.21 -11.01
N GLY A 261 34.39 3.94 -9.73
CA GLY A 261 34.52 2.57 -9.18
C GLY A 261 33.20 2.00 -8.65
N ILE A 262 32.17 2.84 -8.43
CA ILE A 262 30.87 2.33 -7.97
C ILE A 262 30.10 1.62 -9.10
N ALA A 263 29.35 0.58 -8.73
CA ALA A 263 28.54 -0.17 -9.69
C ALA A 263 27.15 0.46 -9.85
N ILE A 264 26.95 1.15 -10.96
CA ILE A 264 25.67 1.76 -11.37
C ILE A 264 25.60 1.78 -12.90
N GLY A 265 24.39 1.69 -13.47
CA GLY A 265 24.16 1.84 -14.92
C GLY A 265 24.15 0.52 -15.70
N PRO A 266 24.07 0.61 -17.06
CA PRO A 266 23.72 -0.54 -17.89
C PRO A 266 24.90 -1.48 -18.22
N GLU A 267 26.15 -1.09 -17.97
CA GLU A 267 27.31 -1.80 -18.51
C GLU A 267 27.60 -3.12 -17.80
N VAL A 268 27.32 -3.20 -16.49
CA VAL A 268 27.54 -4.41 -15.70
C VAL A 268 26.23 -4.87 -15.02
N PRO A 269 26.02 -6.20 -14.86
CA PRO A 269 24.77 -6.72 -14.27
C PRO A 269 24.46 -6.16 -12.89
N GLU A 270 25.47 -5.98 -12.04
CA GLU A 270 25.34 -5.41 -10.72
C GLU A 270 24.85 -3.95 -10.80
N GLY A 271 25.42 -3.13 -11.69
CA GLY A 271 24.99 -1.76 -11.92
C GLY A 271 23.54 -1.67 -12.43
N GLN A 272 23.12 -2.62 -13.27
CA GLN A 272 21.73 -2.69 -13.77
C GLN A 272 20.72 -2.88 -12.63
N VAL A 273 21.04 -3.70 -11.64
CA VAL A 273 20.16 -3.95 -10.47
C VAL A 273 19.91 -2.67 -9.68
N TYR A 274 20.97 -1.91 -9.42
CA TYR A 274 20.83 -0.62 -8.71
C TYR A 274 20.10 0.44 -9.54
N ALA A 275 20.34 0.50 -10.84
CA ALA A 275 19.64 1.42 -11.74
C ALA A 275 18.13 1.11 -11.80
N GLU A 276 17.76 -0.17 -11.79
CA GLU A 276 16.36 -0.61 -11.71
C GLU A 276 15.73 -0.22 -10.37
N PHE A 277 16.44 -0.41 -9.25
CA PHE A 277 15.98 0.02 -7.93
C PHE A 277 15.82 1.53 -7.84
N GLN A 278 16.77 2.32 -8.35
CA GLN A 278 16.63 3.78 -8.43
C GLN A 278 15.42 4.19 -9.27
N SER A 279 15.16 3.49 -10.39
CA SER A 279 14.00 3.74 -11.25
C SER A 279 12.69 3.47 -10.50
N TYR A 280 12.63 2.41 -9.71
CA TYR A 280 11.49 2.12 -8.85
C TYR A 280 11.28 3.21 -7.78
N CYS A 281 12.35 3.62 -7.08
CA CYS A 281 12.28 4.70 -6.10
C CYS A 281 11.80 6.02 -6.74
N LYS A 282 12.30 6.35 -7.93
CA LYS A 282 11.85 7.52 -8.68
C LYS A 282 10.37 7.43 -9.08
N ALA A 283 9.91 6.24 -9.47
CA ALA A 283 8.50 6.02 -9.78
C ALA A 283 7.59 6.21 -8.56
N LEU A 284 8.03 5.89 -7.34
CA LEU A 284 7.27 6.12 -6.11
C LEU A 284 6.92 7.62 -5.90
N GLN A 285 7.72 8.54 -6.41
CA GLN A 285 7.40 9.98 -6.36
C GLN A 285 6.10 10.31 -7.11
N THR A 286 5.77 9.55 -8.16
CA THR A 286 4.56 9.77 -8.96
C THR A 286 3.27 9.43 -8.20
N ILE A 287 3.38 8.69 -7.10
CA ILE A 287 2.28 8.40 -6.18
C ILE A 287 2.39 9.19 -4.86
N GLY A 288 3.26 10.22 -4.84
CA GLY A 288 3.39 11.15 -3.73
C GLY A 288 4.31 10.72 -2.59
N VAL A 289 5.14 9.71 -2.80
CA VAL A 289 6.20 9.34 -1.86
C VAL A 289 7.36 10.33 -1.99
N VAL A 290 7.84 10.83 -0.87
CA VAL A 290 8.95 11.79 -0.79
C VAL A 290 10.25 11.02 -0.56
N LEU A 291 11.31 11.34 -1.31
CA LEU A 291 12.63 10.72 -1.16
C LEU A 291 13.54 11.62 -0.31
N ALA A 292 14.30 11.01 0.60
CA ALA A 292 15.37 11.65 1.35
C ALA A 292 16.56 10.71 1.47
N VAL A 293 17.72 11.25 1.79
CA VAL A 293 18.96 10.48 2.01
C VAL A 293 19.39 10.58 3.47
N ASP A 294 19.82 9.45 4.04
CA ASP A 294 20.52 9.36 5.31
C ASP A 294 21.67 8.37 5.19
N SER A 295 22.89 8.88 4.94
CA SER A 295 24.06 8.07 4.68
C SER A 295 25.26 8.51 5.54
N LYS A 296 26.02 7.52 6.00
CA LYS A 296 27.32 7.72 6.64
C LYS A 296 28.40 7.93 5.58
N ASN A 297 28.49 9.14 5.07
CA ASN A 297 29.40 9.52 4.01
C ASN A 297 29.79 10.99 4.13
N ASP A 298 30.90 11.39 3.49
CA ASP A 298 31.17 12.80 3.27
C ASP A 298 30.21 13.37 2.22
N GLU A 299 29.65 14.53 2.47
CA GLU A 299 28.64 15.15 1.61
C GLU A 299 29.12 15.29 0.15
N ALA A 300 30.40 15.66 -0.03
CA ALA A 300 31.00 15.79 -1.36
C ALA A 300 30.99 14.47 -2.14
N ASN A 301 31.32 13.35 -1.47
CA ASN A 301 31.31 12.01 -2.04
C ASN A 301 29.88 11.56 -2.38
N ALA A 302 28.95 11.77 -1.46
CA ALA A 302 27.54 11.47 -1.66
C ALA A 302 26.96 12.18 -2.89
N LEU A 303 27.21 13.49 -2.98
CA LEU A 303 26.77 14.29 -4.14
C LEU A 303 27.47 13.87 -5.44
N ALA A 304 28.73 13.49 -5.38
CA ALA A 304 29.47 13.00 -6.56
C ALA A 304 28.87 11.66 -7.06
N GLY A 305 28.54 10.73 -6.16
CA GLY A 305 27.86 9.47 -6.52
C GLY A 305 26.48 9.71 -7.13
N LEU A 306 25.67 10.59 -6.53
CA LEU A 306 24.34 10.94 -7.06
C LEU A 306 24.39 11.68 -8.40
N ASN A 307 25.51 12.35 -8.72
CA ASN A 307 25.74 13.00 -10.01
C ASN A 307 26.44 12.07 -11.02
N HIS A 308 26.61 10.78 -10.72
CA HIS A 308 27.16 9.83 -11.70
C HIS A 308 26.31 9.85 -12.98
N PRO A 309 26.93 9.84 -14.19
CA PRO A 309 26.20 9.94 -15.46
C PRO A 309 25.13 8.89 -15.67
N ASP A 310 25.33 7.68 -15.11
CA ASP A 310 24.41 6.54 -15.22
C ASP A 310 23.42 6.46 -14.05
N SER A 311 23.46 7.40 -13.09
CA SER A 311 22.49 7.47 -11.99
C SER A 311 21.12 7.89 -12.51
N VAL A 312 20.07 7.22 -12.03
CA VAL A 312 18.68 7.55 -12.34
C VAL A 312 18.13 8.61 -11.37
N LEU A 313 18.55 8.51 -10.11
CA LEU A 313 18.25 9.47 -9.05
C LEU A 313 19.39 10.48 -8.95
N HIS A 314 19.05 11.75 -9.00
CA HIS A 314 19.95 12.88 -8.86
C HIS A 314 19.65 13.68 -7.59
N PRO A 315 20.54 14.57 -7.13
CA PRO A 315 20.30 15.35 -5.90
C PRO A 315 18.94 16.06 -5.86
N ASP A 316 18.42 16.55 -7.00
CA ASP A 316 17.14 17.24 -7.10
C ASP A 316 15.91 16.31 -6.90
N ASP A 317 16.10 15.00 -6.94
CA ASP A 317 15.03 14.04 -6.65
C ASP A 317 14.80 13.91 -5.13
N PHE A 318 15.73 14.36 -4.30
CA PHE A 318 15.66 14.25 -2.84
C PHE A 318 15.30 15.60 -2.20
N VAL A 319 14.32 15.58 -1.32
CA VAL A 319 13.90 16.79 -0.58
C VAL A 319 14.85 17.15 0.57
N CYS A 320 15.63 16.20 1.04
CA CYS A 320 16.63 16.37 2.10
C CYS A 320 17.73 15.33 1.92
N ILE A 321 18.99 15.76 2.00
CA ILE A 321 20.17 14.88 1.96
C ILE A 321 20.95 15.10 3.25
N LYS A 322 21.08 14.06 4.07
CA LYS A 322 21.95 14.00 5.26
C LYS A 322 23.06 13.00 4.98
N ALA A 323 24.18 13.49 4.47
CA ALA A 323 25.40 12.73 4.29
C ALA A 323 26.45 13.24 5.28
N ASN A 324 26.59 12.53 6.40
CA ASN A 324 27.47 12.88 7.50
C ASN A 324 27.74 11.64 8.37
N TRP A 325 28.58 11.77 9.40
CA TRP A 325 28.97 10.67 10.30
C TRP A 325 28.14 10.60 11.58
N ASP A 326 27.06 11.37 11.68
CA ASP A 326 26.13 11.31 12.81
C ASP A 326 25.34 9.98 12.82
N PRO A 327 24.84 9.55 13.99
CA PRO A 327 23.95 8.38 14.06
C PRO A 327 22.71 8.55 13.18
N LYS A 328 22.37 7.53 12.39
CA LYS A 328 21.23 7.57 11.44
C LYS A 328 19.89 7.88 12.12
N ASP A 329 19.66 7.41 13.35
CA ASP A 329 18.45 7.77 14.10
C ASP A 329 18.35 9.27 14.42
N GLN A 330 19.47 9.98 14.58
CA GLN A 330 19.50 11.42 14.78
C GLN A 330 19.22 12.17 13.46
N ASN A 331 19.83 11.71 12.36
CA ASN A 331 19.55 12.24 11.03
C ASN A 331 18.08 12.06 10.65
N LEU A 332 17.48 10.90 10.91
CA LEU A 332 16.04 10.65 10.67
C LEU A 332 15.16 11.62 11.47
N LYS A 333 15.50 11.95 12.72
CA LYS A 333 14.80 12.98 13.52
C LYS A 333 14.96 14.37 12.90
N ALA A 334 16.14 14.69 12.40
CA ALA A 334 16.39 15.97 11.72
C ALA A 334 15.60 16.09 10.40
N ILE A 335 15.60 15.03 9.59
CA ILE A 335 14.78 14.93 8.36
C ILE A 335 13.29 15.09 8.70
N ALA A 336 12.82 14.43 9.76
CA ALA A 336 11.42 14.53 10.20
C ALA A 336 11.03 15.97 10.57
N ALA A 337 11.91 16.66 11.30
CA ALA A 337 11.70 18.07 11.67
C ALA A 337 11.70 18.98 10.44
N GLU A 338 12.64 18.79 9.51
CA GLU A 338 12.76 19.57 8.27
C GLU A 338 11.52 19.39 7.37
N LEU A 339 11.02 18.18 7.24
CA LEU A 339 9.83 17.86 6.45
C LEU A 339 8.52 18.12 7.19
N SER A 340 8.56 18.47 8.48
CA SER A 340 7.37 18.57 9.34
C SER A 340 6.53 17.28 9.32
N LEU A 341 7.19 16.13 9.33
CA LEU A 341 6.60 14.80 9.40
C LEU A 341 6.95 14.11 10.71
N GLY A 342 6.10 13.20 11.17
CA GLY A 342 6.47 12.27 12.23
C GLY A 342 7.43 11.18 11.69
N THR A 343 8.36 10.70 12.52
CA THR A 343 9.25 9.59 12.12
C THR A 343 8.48 8.30 11.80
N ASP A 344 7.28 8.14 12.35
CA ASP A 344 6.35 7.05 12.02
C ASP A 344 5.84 7.06 10.57
N SER A 345 6.05 8.17 9.85
CA SER A 345 5.75 8.29 8.41
C SER A 345 6.86 7.78 7.49
N PHE A 346 7.99 7.31 8.05
CA PHE A 346 9.18 6.94 7.28
C PHE A 346 9.31 5.44 7.04
N VAL A 347 9.83 5.11 5.86
CA VAL A 347 10.50 3.85 5.56
C VAL A 347 11.99 4.17 5.44
N PHE A 348 12.82 3.48 6.19
CA PHE A 348 14.28 3.61 6.13
C PHE A 348 14.87 2.36 5.47
N ALA A 349 15.43 2.55 4.30
CA ALA A 349 16.02 1.52 3.45
C ALA A 349 17.55 1.62 3.47
N ASP A 350 18.20 0.59 4.00
CA ASP A 350 19.63 0.51 4.25
C ASP A 350 20.06 -0.96 4.13
N ASP A 351 21.13 -1.27 3.41
CA ASP A 351 21.63 -2.63 3.25
C ASP A 351 22.22 -3.20 4.55
N ASN A 352 22.75 -2.31 5.43
CA ASN A 352 23.42 -2.71 6.65
C ASN A 352 22.41 -3.11 7.76
N PRO A 353 22.37 -4.40 8.16
CA PRO A 353 21.44 -4.87 9.18
C PRO A 353 21.68 -4.24 10.57
N ALA A 354 22.89 -3.80 10.87
CA ALA A 354 23.21 -3.16 12.14
C ALA A 354 22.59 -1.75 12.23
N GLU A 355 22.66 -0.97 11.15
CA GLU A 355 22.04 0.36 11.09
C GLU A 355 20.50 0.25 11.16
N ARG A 356 19.90 -0.68 10.41
CA ARG A 356 18.46 -0.97 10.51
C ARG A 356 18.03 -1.36 11.93
N ALA A 357 18.82 -2.19 12.62
CA ALA A 357 18.53 -2.62 13.98
C ALA A 357 18.60 -1.45 14.99
N ILE A 358 19.58 -0.56 14.83
CA ILE A 358 19.70 0.66 15.66
C ILE A 358 18.49 1.56 15.45
N VAL A 359 18.13 1.84 14.19
CA VAL A 359 16.96 2.67 13.86
C VAL A 359 15.68 2.06 14.41
N ALA A 360 15.45 0.77 14.21
CA ALA A 360 14.28 0.06 14.72
C ALA A 360 14.16 0.13 16.26
N ALA A 361 15.29 0.07 16.97
CA ALA A 361 15.33 0.16 18.44
C ALA A 361 15.08 1.58 18.94
N GLN A 362 15.64 2.61 18.28
CA GLN A 362 15.56 4.01 18.71
C GLN A 362 14.30 4.71 18.21
N LEU A 363 13.78 4.29 17.05
CA LEU A 363 12.62 4.87 16.37
C LEU A 363 11.63 3.77 15.96
N PRO A 364 10.92 3.14 16.88
CA PRO A 364 10.08 1.97 16.60
C PRO A 364 8.90 2.24 15.63
N GLY A 365 8.61 3.53 15.34
CA GLY A 365 7.64 3.93 14.33
C GLY A 365 8.18 3.93 12.90
N VAL A 366 9.50 3.95 12.70
CA VAL A 366 10.14 3.86 11.38
C VAL A 366 10.04 2.41 10.88
N ALA A 367 9.59 2.23 9.64
CA ALA A 367 9.65 0.92 9.01
C ALA A 367 11.07 0.67 8.47
N THR A 368 11.64 -0.47 8.81
CA THR A 368 12.99 -0.87 8.41
C THR A 368 12.92 -2.20 7.64
N PRO A 369 12.60 -2.19 6.32
CA PRO A 369 12.53 -3.40 5.51
C PRO A 369 13.85 -4.15 5.52
N VAL A 370 13.79 -5.47 5.40
CA VAL A 370 14.97 -6.29 5.22
C VAL A 370 15.44 -6.11 3.79
N LEU A 371 16.63 -5.53 3.59
CA LEU A 371 17.30 -5.46 2.31
C LEU A 371 18.41 -6.52 2.28
N ASP A 372 18.18 -7.60 1.54
CA ASP A 372 19.11 -8.72 1.40
C ASP A 372 19.18 -9.11 -0.09
N GLY A 373 20.33 -8.84 -0.70
CA GLY A 373 20.54 -8.96 -2.15
C GLY A 373 19.86 -7.84 -2.93
N ALA A 374 20.63 -7.02 -3.63
CA ALA A 374 20.15 -5.82 -4.32
C ALA A 374 19.01 -6.13 -5.32
N GLU A 375 19.03 -7.32 -5.94
CA GLU A 375 18.00 -7.82 -6.85
C GLU A 375 16.63 -8.02 -6.19
N ASN A 376 16.58 -8.04 -4.85
CA ASN A 376 15.33 -8.21 -4.09
C ASN A 376 14.78 -6.89 -3.51
N TYR A 377 15.53 -5.78 -3.56
CA TYR A 377 15.16 -4.54 -2.87
C TYR A 377 13.77 -4.02 -3.26
N ILE A 378 13.46 -4.03 -4.56
CA ILE A 378 12.12 -3.64 -5.06
C ILE A 378 11.05 -4.52 -4.42
N LYS A 379 11.24 -5.84 -4.45
CA LYS A 379 10.27 -6.79 -3.89
C LYS A 379 10.07 -6.59 -2.39
N MET A 380 11.15 -6.34 -1.64
CA MET A 380 11.08 -6.10 -0.19
C MET A 380 10.31 -4.84 0.16
N LEU A 381 10.45 -3.77 -0.62
CA LEU A 381 9.69 -2.53 -0.43
C LEU A 381 8.24 -2.67 -0.86
N ASP A 382 8.00 -3.25 -2.04
CA ASP A 382 6.66 -3.41 -2.61
C ASP A 382 5.77 -4.29 -1.73
N HIS A 383 6.22 -5.50 -1.41
CA HIS A 383 5.47 -6.45 -0.59
C HIS A 383 5.33 -6.01 0.89
N GLY A 384 6.16 -5.07 1.34
CA GLY A 384 5.98 -4.40 2.63
C GLY A 384 4.70 -3.56 2.71
N GLY A 385 4.12 -3.21 1.55
CA GLY A 385 2.85 -2.48 1.45
C GLY A 385 2.87 -1.10 2.09
N TYR A 386 4.03 -0.47 2.21
CA TYR A 386 4.20 0.81 2.93
C TYR A 386 3.45 1.97 2.31
N PHE A 387 3.30 1.95 0.96
CA PHE A 387 2.82 3.05 0.13
C PHE A 387 1.54 2.68 -0.63
N GLU A 388 0.68 1.86 -0.02
CA GLU A 388 -0.60 1.44 -0.62
C GLU A 388 -1.40 2.65 -1.10
N THR A 389 -1.86 2.62 -2.36
CA THR A 389 -2.53 3.77 -2.97
C THR A 389 -4.01 3.46 -3.17
N THR A 390 -4.87 4.04 -2.32
CA THR A 390 -6.33 3.96 -2.46
C THR A 390 -6.91 5.18 -3.17
N ILE A 391 -6.23 6.33 -3.09
CA ILE A 391 -6.58 7.57 -3.76
C ILE A 391 -5.32 8.13 -4.39
N LEU A 392 -5.40 8.51 -5.66
CA LEU A 392 -4.32 9.22 -6.36
C LEU A 392 -4.85 10.58 -6.84
N SER A 393 -4.25 11.65 -6.33
CA SER A 393 -4.63 13.02 -6.65
C SER A 393 -3.57 13.71 -7.52
N GLY A 394 -3.97 14.75 -8.26
CA GLY A 394 -3.02 15.58 -9.00
C GLY A 394 -2.02 16.33 -8.11
N ASP A 395 -2.30 16.43 -6.80
CA ASP A 395 -1.38 17.04 -5.83
C ASP A 395 -0.28 16.08 -5.39
N ASP A 396 -0.51 14.76 -5.49
CA ASP A 396 0.52 13.76 -5.20
C ASP A 396 1.73 13.91 -6.12
N LEU A 397 1.51 14.21 -7.39
CA LEU A 397 2.56 14.48 -8.38
C LEU A 397 3.40 15.73 -8.05
N LYS A 398 2.89 16.64 -7.23
CA LYS A 398 3.55 17.91 -6.88
C LYS A 398 4.24 17.88 -5.52
N LYS A 399 4.11 16.81 -4.76
CA LYS A 399 4.61 16.75 -3.37
C LYS A 399 6.10 17.05 -3.27
N THR A 400 6.93 16.42 -4.09
CA THR A 400 8.38 16.68 -4.10
C THR A 400 8.67 18.17 -4.34
N ALA A 401 8.05 18.78 -5.35
CA ALA A 401 8.21 20.20 -5.63
C ALA A 401 7.71 21.11 -4.50
N GLN A 402 6.63 20.73 -3.83
CA GLN A 402 6.12 21.47 -2.66
C GLN A 402 7.09 21.40 -1.47
N TYR A 403 7.72 20.23 -1.22
CA TYR A 403 8.73 20.12 -0.16
C TYR A 403 9.98 20.92 -0.49
N HIS A 404 10.46 20.91 -1.74
CA HIS A 404 11.57 21.79 -2.16
C HIS A 404 11.25 23.26 -1.96
N ALA A 405 10.07 23.71 -2.38
CA ALA A 405 9.64 25.09 -2.19
C ALA A 405 9.59 25.48 -0.69
N ARG A 406 9.12 24.57 0.18
CA ARG A 406 9.11 24.77 1.65
C ARG A 406 10.52 24.83 2.22
N ALA A 407 11.43 23.96 1.79
CA ALA A 407 12.82 23.98 2.23
C ALA A 407 13.52 25.28 1.82
N GLN A 408 13.34 25.72 0.58
CA GLN A 408 13.85 26.99 0.10
C GLN A 408 13.28 28.19 0.88
N ALA A 409 11.98 28.19 1.15
CA ALA A 409 11.35 29.24 1.95
C ALA A 409 11.90 29.27 3.39
N ALA A 410 12.11 28.11 4.01
CA ALA A 410 12.70 28.01 5.33
C ALA A 410 14.16 28.50 5.38
N GLN A 411 14.97 28.17 4.37
CA GLN A 411 16.34 28.67 4.24
C GLN A 411 16.35 30.20 4.01
N ALA A 412 15.48 30.70 3.14
CA ALA A 412 15.34 32.12 2.91
C ALA A 412 14.94 32.86 4.20
N GLN A 413 13.97 32.32 4.94
CA GLN A 413 13.57 32.87 6.25
C GLN A 413 14.73 32.91 7.26
N ALA A 414 15.53 31.84 7.33
CA ALA A 414 16.67 31.75 8.24
C ALA A 414 17.80 32.75 7.92
N ALA A 415 17.86 33.26 6.69
CA ALA A 415 18.83 34.28 6.28
C ALA A 415 18.48 35.69 6.77
N PHE A 416 17.25 35.92 7.25
CA PHE A 416 16.82 37.21 7.79
C PHE A 416 16.91 37.23 9.31
N ALA A 417 17.36 38.37 9.88
CA ALA A 417 17.47 38.56 11.34
C ALA A 417 16.10 38.75 12.01
N ASP A 418 15.07 39.15 11.25
CA ASP A 418 13.72 39.41 11.71
C ASP A 418 12.69 38.90 10.73
N TYR A 419 11.62 38.25 11.25
CA TYR A 419 10.54 37.70 10.46
C TYR A 419 9.77 38.74 9.66
N GLY A 420 9.68 39.99 10.17
CA GLY A 420 9.07 41.11 9.45
C GLY A 420 9.80 41.44 8.17
N GLN A 421 11.13 41.48 8.21
CA GLN A 421 11.99 41.73 7.02
C GLN A 421 11.85 40.61 5.98
N TYR A 422 11.70 39.37 6.42
CA TYR A 422 11.43 38.25 5.51
C TYR A 422 10.08 38.41 4.80
N LEU A 423 9.02 38.74 5.54
CA LEU A 423 7.69 38.97 4.94
C LEU A 423 7.68 40.13 3.95
N ASP A 424 8.38 41.22 4.28
CA ASP A 424 8.53 42.38 3.38
C ASP A 424 9.27 41.99 2.08
N SER A 425 10.30 41.13 2.18
CA SER A 425 11.07 40.64 1.03
C SER A 425 10.25 39.79 0.04
N LEU A 426 9.16 39.17 0.51
CA LEU A 426 8.28 38.37 -0.32
C LEU A 426 7.34 39.20 -1.21
N GLU A 427 7.29 40.55 -1.01
CA GLU A 427 6.41 41.46 -1.73
C GLU A 427 4.96 40.97 -1.88
N MET A 428 4.47 40.27 -0.86
CA MET A 428 3.15 39.65 -0.90
C MET A 428 2.05 40.71 -0.91
N THR A 429 1.17 40.63 -1.87
CA THR A 429 -0.02 41.48 -1.95
C THR A 429 -1.28 40.66 -1.66
N ALA A 430 -2.10 41.11 -0.72
CA ALA A 430 -3.39 40.50 -0.45
C ALA A 430 -4.54 41.44 -0.88
N THR A 431 -5.50 40.90 -1.62
CA THR A 431 -6.73 41.62 -1.94
C THR A 431 -7.85 41.12 -1.01
N ILE A 432 -8.25 41.96 -0.06
CA ILE A 432 -9.34 41.67 0.86
C ILE A 432 -10.61 42.36 0.34
N ARG A 433 -11.63 41.56 -0.01
CA ARG A 433 -12.91 42.05 -0.51
C ARG A 433 -14.07 41.32 0.21
N PRO A 434 -15.28 41.91 0.25
CA PRO A 434 -16.47 41.16 0.60
C PRO A 434 -16.66 39.97 -0.34
N PHE A 435 -17.30 38.92 0.16
CA PHE A 435 -17.59 37.73 -0.64
C PHE A 435 -18.49 38.07 -1.84
N GLU A 436 -18.02 37.76 -3.03
CA GLU A 436 -18.80 37.84 -4.27
C GLU A 436 -19.34 36.43 -4.62
N ALA A 437 -20.56 36.36 -5.16
CA ALA A 437 -21.23 35.09 -5.47
C ALA A 437 -20.41 34.17 -6.41
N VAL A 438 -19.57 34.76 -7.27
CA VAL A 438 -18.72 34.03 -8.21
C VAL A 438 -17.63 33.22 -7.53
N TYR A 439 -17.20 33.61 -6.31
CA TYR A 439 -16.14 32.91 -5.55
C TYR A 439 -16.70 31.96 -4.47
N MET A 440 -18.02 31.93 -4.28
CA MET A 440 -18.67 31.10 -3.28
C MET A 440 -18.36 29.58 -3.43
N PRO A 441 -18.35 28.98 -4.64
CA PRO A 441 -18.02 27.57 -4.80
C PRO A 441 -16.58 27.21 -4.35
N VAL A 442 -15.62 28.07 -4.68
CA VAL A 442 -14.20 27.87 -4.32
C VAL A 442 -14.01 28.04 -2.81
N SER A 443 -14.61 29.07 -2.22
CA SER A 443 -14.55 29.33 -0.78
C SER A 443 -15.22 28.21 0.05
N TYR A 444 -16.33 27.67 -0.43
CA TYR A 444 -17.04 26.58 0.23
C TYR A 444 -16.22 25.29 0.26
N THR A 445 -15.53 24.95 -0.83
CA THR A 445 -14.62 23.80 -0.90
C THR A 445 -13.44 23.95 0.06
N HIS A 446 -12.83 25.12 0.15
CA HIS A 446 -11.71 25.37 1.09
C HIS A 446 -12.15 25.35 2.56
N LEU A 447 -13.30 25.94 2.90
CA LEU A 447 -13.84 25.91 4.26
C LEU A 447 -14.20 24.49 4.70
N ARG A 448 -14.79 23.68 3.82
CA ARG A 448 -15.15 22.29 4.12
C ARG A 448 -13.92 21.39 4.30
N ALA A 449 -12.85 21.62 3.54
CA ALA A 449 -11.58 20.92 3.71
C ALA A 449 -10.92 21.20 5.09
N HIS A 450 -11.11 22.41 5.64
CA HIS A 450 -10.62 22.76 6.98
C HIS A 450 -11.53 22.22 8.11
N GLU A 451 -12.83 22.09 7.90
CA GLU A 451 -13.73 21.48 8.89
C GLU A 451 -13.53 19.97 9.05
N THR A 452 -13.16 19.26 7.98
CA THR A 452 -12.85 17.82 8.05
C THR A 452 -11.49 17.51 8.67
N SER A 453 -10.61 18.49 8.85
CA SER A 453 -9.31 18.32 9.52
C SER A 453 -9.35 18.62 11.03
N ALA A 454 -10.49 19.03 11.59
CA ALA A 454 -10.64 19.46 12.98
C ALA A 454 -11.47 18.50 13.85
N HIS A 455 -11.74 17.27 13.36
CA HIS A 455 -12.43 16.23 14.14
C HIS A 455 -11.66 14.93 14.21
#